data_a4f44e1db9f078b1591b75a0a9d7de61
#
_entry.id   a4f44e1db9f078b1591b75a0a9d7de61
#
_cell.length_a   1.000
_cell.length_b   1.000
_cell.length_c   1.000
_cell.angle_alpha   90.00
_cell.angle_beta   90.00
_cell.angle_gamma   90.00
#
_symmetry.space_group_name_H-M   'P 1'
#
loop_
_entity.id
_entity.type
_entity.pdbx_description
1 polymer ?
#
loop_
_entity_poly.entity_id
_entity_poly.type
_entity_poly.pdbx_seq_one_letter_code
_entity_poly.pdbx_strand_id
1 'polypeptide(L)'
;MSTTHDPYASFADTTEGRIYSVTGNDWDSLVAEIGSTKEERVVVNMGPQHPSTHGVLRLVLELEGETITEARCGIGYLHTGIEKNTEYRSWTQGTTFVTRMDYLAPIFNETAYCLGVEKLLGITDVMPERATVIRVMMMELNRISSHMVALGTG
;
A
#
# COMPACT_ATOMS: atom_id res chain seq x y z
N MET A 1 31.54 -10.43 10.88
CA MET A 1 30.91 -9.63 9.83
C MET A 1 29.64 -10.37 9.40
N SER A 2 28.48 -9.93 9.88
CA SER A 2 27.20 -10.52 9.53
C SER A 2 26.72 -9.86 8.24
N THR A 3 26.69 -10.59 7.15
CA THR A 3 26.02 -10.14 5.91
C THR A 3 24.53 -10.20 6.15
N THR A 4 23.89 -9.07 6.38
CA THR A 4 22.44 -8.96 6.38
C THR A 4 21.96 -9.27 4.98
N HIS A 5 21.33 -10.44 4.82
CA HIS A 5 20.65 -10.83 3.59
C HIS A 5 19.41 -9.93 3.44
N ASP A 6 19.42 -9.07 2.43
CA ASP A 6 18.25 -8.30 2.02
C ASP A 6 17.28 -9.24 1.29
N PRO A 7 16.11 -9.53 1.87
CA PRO A 7 15.14 -10.44 1.25
C PRO A 7 14.50 -9.86 -0.04
N TYR A 8 14.71 -8.58 -0.33
CA TYR A 8 14.15 -7.90 -1.51
C TYR A 8 15.15 -7.72 -2.65
N ALA A 9 16.42 -8.09 -2.46
CA ALA A 9 17.45 -7.96 -3.48
C ALA A 9 17.17 -8.75 -4.78
N SER A 10 16.33 -9.81 -4.71
CA SER A 10 15.95 -10.62 -5.87
C SER A 10 14.84 -9.98 -6.75
N PHE A 11 14.15 -8.94 -6.28
CA PHE A 11 13.11 -8.26 -7.07
C PHE A 11 13.66 -7.17 -7.99
N ALA A 12 14.91 -6.76 -7.80
CA ALA A 12 15.54 -5.71 -8.61
C ALA A 12 15.85 -6.13 -10.05
N ASP A 13 15.83 -7.44 -10.35
CA ASP A 13 16.34 -8.00 -11.61
C ASP A 13 15.27 -8.27 -12.68
N THR A 14 13.98 -8.04 -12.39
CA THR A 14 12.88 -8.46 -13.28
C THR A 14 12.12 -7.32 -13.97
N THR A 15 12.47 -6.07 -13.70
CA THR A 15 11.84 -4.92 -14.36
C THR A 15 12.90 -4.07 -15.05
N GLU A 16 12.75 -3.82 -16.35
CA GLU A 16 13.58 -2.89 -17.13
C GLU A 16 13.48 -1.42 -16.65
N GLY A 17 12.66 -1.14 -15.62
CA GLY A 17 12.64 0.10 -14.87
C GLY A 17 13.41 -0.06 -13.57
N ARG A 18 14.42 0.78 -13.32
CA ARG A 18 15.15 0.80 -12.05
C ARG A 18 14.20 1.15 -10.91
N ILE A 19 13.84 0.15 -10.10
CA ILE A 19 13.12 0.38 -8.84
C ILE A 19 14.16 0.69 -7.77
N TYR A 20 14.19 1.92 -7.31
CA TYR A 20 15.03 2.32 -6.19
C TYR A 20 14.22 2.20 -4.91
N SER A 21 14.60 1.27 -4.03
CA SER A 21 14.13 1.25 -2.66
C SER A 21 14.97 2.26 -1.86
N VAL A 22 14.39 3.38 -1.51
CA VAL A 22 15.08 4.43 -0.75
C VAL A 22 14.74 4.28 0.72
N THR A 23 15.70 3.83 1.50
CA THR A 23 15.69 3.95 2.96
C THR A 23 16.21 5.33 3.33
N GLY A 24 15.45 6.06 4.12
CA GLY A 24 15.46 7.48 4.49
C GLY A 24 16.74 8.34 4.47
N ASN A 25 17.94 7.79 4.31
CA ASN A 25 19.21 8.55 4.34
C ASN A 25 19.80 8.86 2.96
N ASP A 26 19.30 8.28 1.88
CA ASP A 26 19.93 8.40 0.55
C ASP A 26 19.30 9.50 -0.34
N TRP A 27 18.34 10.26 0.19
CA TRP A 27 17.61 11.27 -0.58
C TRP A 27 18.48 12.44 -1.03
N ASP A 28 19.42 12.88 -0.18
CA ASP A 28 20.28 14.02 -0.50
C ASP A 28 21.31 13.69 -1.59
N SER A 29 21.81 12.46 -1.60
CA SER A 29 22.71 11.95 -2.66
C SER A 29 21.96 11.77 -3.98
N LEU A 30 20.73 11.28 -3.97
CA LEU A 30 19.88 11.14 -5.15
C LEU A 30 19.53 12.49 -5.78
N VAL A 31 19.17 13.48 -4.97
CA VAL A 31 18.88 14.86 -5.43
C VAL A 31 20.14 15.51 -6.02
N ALA A 32 21.32 15.26 -5.45
CA ALA A 32 22.58 15.77 -5.96
C ALA A 32 22.99 15.12 -7.30
N GLU A 33 22.72 13.83 -7.49
CA GLU A 33 22.98 13.11 -8.73
C GLU A 33 22.09 13.60 -9.89
N ILE A 34 20.81 13.85 -9.63
CA ILE A 34 19.84 14.37 -10.60
C ILE A 34 20.19 15.81 -11.02
N GLY A 35 20.67 16.65 -10.08
CA GLY A 35 21.07 18.04 -10.36
C GLY A 35 22.29 18.19 -11.25
N SER A 36 23.01 17.12 -11.58
CA SER A 36 24.22 17.16 -12.42
C SER A 36 23.98 16.94 -13.92
N THR A 37 22.79 16.56 -14.34
CA THR A 37 22.44 16.37 -15.76
C THR A 37 22.03 17.71 -16.40
N LYS A 38 22.70 18.08 -17.48
CA LYS A 38 22.59 19.37 -18.18
C LYS A 38 21.32 19.58 -19.05
N GLU A 39 20.30 18.78 -18.90
CA GLU A 39 19.01 18.99 -19.55
C GLU A 39 18.05 19.68 -18.57
N GLU A 40 17.18 20.56 -19.07
CA GLU A 40 16.18 21.29 -18.27
C GLU A 40 15.12 20.34 -17.66
N ARG A 41 15.59 19.40 -16.82
CA ARG A 41 14.72 18.51 -16.08
C ARG A 41 14.39 19.11 -14.74
N VAL A 42 13.11 19.17 -14.42
CA VAL A 42 12.59 19.66 -13.15
C VAL A 42 12.26 18.48 -12.27
N VAL A 43 12.86 18.44 -11.07
CA VAL A 43 12.51 17.45 -10.05
C VAL A 43 11.50 18.05 -9.09
N VAL A 44 10.32 17.45 -9.05
CA VAL A 44 9.23 17.84 -8.16
C VAL A 44 9.09 16.81 -7.05
N ASN A 45 9.19 17.24 -5.80
CA ASN A 45 8.97 16.43 -4.63
C ASN A 45 7.57 16.72 -4.05
N MET A 46 6.66 15.75 -4.15
CA MET A 46 5.29 15.85 -3.64
C MET A 46 5.13 14.96 -2.41
N GLY A 47 4.70 15.56 -1.30
CA GLY A 47 4.43 14.82 -0.08
C GLY A 47 5.66 14.57 0.81
N PRO A 48 5.46 13.93 1.98
CA PRO A 48 4.17 13.36 2.43
C PRO A 48 3.08 14.38 2.76
N GLN A 49 3.43 15.62 3.15
CA GLN A 49 2.46 16.68 3.43
C GLN A 49 2.02 17.36 2.12
N HIS A 50 1.13 16.73 1.38
CA HIS A 50 0.56 17.25 0.14
C HIS A 50 -0.84 16.67 -0.06
N PRO A 51 -1.84 17.46 -0.52
CA PRO A 51 -3.21 16.95 -0.72
C PRO A 51 -3.28 15.75 -1.66
N SER A 52 -2.53 15.77 -2.76
CA SER A 52 -2.51 14.68 -3.75
C SER A 52 -1.91 13.37 -3.24
N THR A 53 -1.13 13.42 -2.16
CA THR A 53 -0.49 12.25 -1.55
C THR A 53 -1.14 11.84 -0.23
N HIS A 54 -2.27 12.45 0.10
CA HIS A 54 -3.07 12.19 1.32
C HIS A 54 -2.29 12.28 2.64
N GLY A 55 -1.13 12.97 2.65
CA GLY A 55 -0.27 13.12 3.83
C GLY A 55 0.62 11.91 4.16
N VAL A 56 0.56 10.84 3.38
CA VAL A 56 1.17 9.53 3.72
C VAL A 56 1.96 8.89 2.58
N LEU A 57 2.08 9.56 1.46
CA LEU A 57 2.89 9.13 0.32
C LEU A 57 3.89 10.22 -0.06
N ARG A 58 5.14 9.86 -0.27
CA ARG A 58 6.12 10.71 -0.92
C ARG A 58 6.25 10.30 -2.38
N LEU A 59 6.14 11.27 -3.27
CA LEU A 59 6.28 11.07 -4.70
C LEU A 59 7.32 12.05 -5.23
N VAL A 60 8.38 11.53 -5.82
CA VAL A 60 9.40 12.33 -6.51
C VAL A 60 9.24 12.10 -8.00
N LEU A 61 8.97 13.19 -8.71
CA LEU A 61 8.74 13.20 -10.16
C LEU A 61 9.90 13.90 -10.85
N GLU A 62 10.40 13.31 -11.91
CA GLU A 62 11.30 13.96 -12.85
C GLU A 62 10.49 14.35 -14.09
N LEU A 63 10.52 15.63 -14.43
CA LEU A 63 9.71 16.23 -15.50
C LEU A 63 10.62 16.81 -16.58
N GLU A 64 10.28 16.53 -17.82
CA GLU A 64 10.78 17.24 -19.01
C GLU A 64 9.63 18.03 -19.61
N GLY A 65 9.57 19.33 -19.31
CA GLY A 65 8.38 20.13 -19.56
C GLY A 65 7.18 19.63 -18.74
N GLU A 66 6.13 19.17 -19.41
CA GLU A 66 4.92 18.59 -18.80
C GLU A 66 4.93 17.05 -18.80
N THR A 67 5.96 16.44 -19.39
CA THR A 67 6.08 14.99 -19.47
C THR A 67 6.80 14.43 -18.25
N ILE A 68 6.21 13.44 -17.60
CA ILE A 68 6.86 12.71 -16.50
C ILE A 68 7.80 11.69 -17.14
N THR A 69 9.11 11.85 -16.92
CA THR A 69 10.14 10.93 -17.41
C THR A 69 10.43 9.84 -16.38
N GLU A 70 10.36 10.17 -15.08
CA GLU A 70 10.55 9.22 -14.00
C GLU A 70 9.66 9.56 -12.80
N ALA A 71 9.16 8.51 -12.12
CA ALA A 71 8.40 8.63 -10.89
C ALA A 71 8.95 7.67 -9.85
N ARG A 72 9.28 8.18 -8.66
CA ARG A 72 9.79 7.41 -7.53
C ARG A 72 8.86 7.57 -6.34
N CYS A 73 8.35 6.46 -5.80
CA CYS A 73 7.45 6.43 -4.67
C CYS A 73 8.19 6.09 -3.37
N GLY A 74 8.07 6.94 -2.35
CA GLY A 74 8.47 6.64 -0.97
C GLY A 74 7.26 6.19 -0.18
N ILE A 75 7.21 4.92 0.19
CA ILE A 75 6.15 4.30 1.00
C ILE A 75 6.65 3.99 2.41
N GLY A 76 5.75 3.54 3.29
CA GLY A 76 6.11 3.14 4.66
C GLY A 76 5.61 4.08 5.75
N TYR A 77 5.04 5.23 5.42
CA TYR A 77 4.52 6.19 6.41
C TYR A 77 3.34 5.63 7.22
N LEU A 78 2.64 4.62 6.70
CA LEU A 78 1.56 3.89 7.38
C LEU A 78 1.99 2.48 7.83
N HIS A 79 3.28 2.15 7.75
CA HIS A 79 3.77 0.83 8.15
C HIS A 79 3.68 0.65 9.67
N THR A 80 2.88 -0.30 10.12
CA THR A 80 2.63 -0.61 11.55
C THR A 80 3.04 -2.02 11.93
N GLY A 81 3.70 -2.78 11.04
CA GLY A 81 4.13 -4.16 11.28
C GLY A 81 2.98 -5.15 11.39
N ILE A 82 1.89 -4.92 10.65
CA ILE A 82 0.67 -5.75 10.69
C ILE A 82 0.98 -7.22 10.40
N GLU A 83 1.79 -7.51 9.39
CA GLU A 83 2.15 -8.87 9.00
C GLU A 83 2.79 -9.62 10.16
N LYS A 84 3.76 -9.00 10.81
CA LYS A 84 4.47 -9.59 11.95
C LYS A 84 3.56 -9.77 13.16
N ASN A 85 2.70 -8.81 13.43
CA ASN A 85 1.75 -8.89 14.52
C ASN A 85 0.70 -9.98 14.33
N THR A 86 0.33 -10.27 13.09
CA THR A 86 -0.69 -11.28 12.75
C THR A 86 -0.18 -12.71 12.97
N GLU A 87 1.15 -12.95 12.89
CA GLU A 87 1.77 -14.27 13.03
C GLU A 87 1.46 -14.96 14.36
N TYR A 88 1.26 -14.23 15.46
CA TYR A 88 0.96 -14.82 16.79
C TYR A 88 -0.44 -14.52 17.29
N ARG A 89 -1.34 -14.11 16.42
CA ARG A 89 -2.73 -13.88 16.77
C ARG A 89 -3.60 -15.06 16.35
N SER A 90 -4.71 -15.24 17.04
CA SER A 90 -5.73 -16.17 16.56
C SER A 90 -6.41 -15.62 15.30
N TRP A 91 -7.00 -16.51 14.51
CA TRP A 91 -7.74 -16.13 13.29
C TRP A 91 -8.80 -15.05 13.55
N THR A 92 -9.53 -15.16 14.68
CA THR A 92 -10.53 -14.16 15.08
C THR A 92 -9.92 -12.81 15.40
N GLN A 93 -8.75 -12.78 16.02
CA GLN A 93 -8.04 -11.53 16.32
C GLN A 93 -7.43 -10.92 15.06
N GLY A 94 -7.10 -11.72 14.06
CA GLY A 94 -6.54 -11.26 12.78
C GLY A 94 -7.48 -10.33 12.01
N THR A 95 -8.79 -10.48 12.15
CA THR A 95 -9.76 -9.59 11.50
C THR A 95 -9.56 -8.13 11.87
N THR A 96 -9.20 -7.83 13.11
CA THR A 96 -8.96 -6.45 13.57
C THR A 96 -7.75 -5.78 12.91
N PHE A 97 -6.80 -6.56 12.42
CA PHE A 97 -5.64 -6.03 11.69
C PHE A 97 -5.99 -5.70 10.23
N VAL A 98 -6.72 -6.59 9.56
CA VAL A 98 -7.10 -6.37 8.15
C VAL A 98 -8.08 -5.23 7.98
N THR A 99 -8.91 -4.93 8.99
CA THR A 99 -9.78 -3.74 9.04
C THR A 99 -8.98 -2.45 8.79
N ARG A 100 -7.73 -2.41 9.23
CA ARG A 100 -6.86 -1.22 9.18
C ARG A 100 -5.99 -1.11 7.93
N MET A 101 -6.09 -2.03 7.01
CA MET A 101 -5.33 -2.01 5.74
C MET A 101 -5.90 -0.94 4.81
N ASP A 102 -6.99 -1.24 4.11
CA ASP A 102 -7.78 -0.23 3.40
C ASP A 102 -8.93 0.23 4.30
N TYR A 103 -8.71 1.29 5.07
CA TYR A 103 -9.69 1.76 6.05
C TYR A 103 -10.90 2.47 5.43
N LEU A 104 -10.93 2.69 4.11
CA LEU A 104 -12.13 3.15 3.39
C LEU A 104 -13.04 1.98 2.99
N ALA A 105 -12.51 0.78 2.83
CA ALA A 105 -13.25 -0.42 2.48
C ALA A 105 -12.98 -1.59 3.45
N PRO A 106 -13.09 -1.37 4.80
CA PRO A 106 -12.69 -2.35 5.79
C PRO A 106 -13.46 -3.67 5.68
N ILE A 107 -14.75 -3.64 5.38
CA ILE A 107 -15.58 -4.85 5.25
C ILE A 107 -15.11 -5.74 4.08
N PHE A 108 -14.57 -5.17 3.02
CA PHE A 108 -14.00 -5.94 1.92
C PHE A 108 -12.71 -6.66 2.35
N ASN A 109 -11.84 -5.98 3.10
CA ASN A 109 -10.62 -6.59 3.65
C ASN A 109 -10.97 -7.76 4.58
N GLU A 110 -11.90 -7.52 5.50
CA GLU A 110 -12.37 -8.55 6.45
C GLU A 110 -13.01 -9.72 5.73
N THR A 111 -13.82 -9.47 4.70
CA THR A 111 -14.45 -10.52 3.89
C THR A 111 -13.39 -11.38 3.19
N ALA A 112 -12.41 -10.76 2.54
CA ALA A 112 -11.34 -11.49 1.88
C ALA A 112 -10.54 -12.36 2.86
N TYR A 113 -10.23 -11.81 4.03
CA TYR A 113 -9.56 -12.53 5.11
C TYR A 113 -10.40 -13.72 5.61
N CYS A 114 -11.66 -13.50 5.92
CA CYS A 114 -12.57 -14.54 6.41
C CYS A 114 -12.74 -15.68 5.38
N LEU A 115 -12.92 -15.34 4.10
CA LEU A 115 -13.02 -16.34 3.04
C LEU A 115 -11.74 -17.19 2.93
N GLY A 116 -10.58 -16.56 3.08
CA GLY A 116 -9.31 -17.27 3.11
C GLY A 116 -9.21 -18.25 4.29
N VAL A 117 -9.58 -17.79 5.49
CA VAL A 117 -9.60 -18.62 6.71
C VAL A 117 -10.62 -19.75 6.60
N GLU A 118 -11.84 -19.48 6.15
CA GLU A 118 -12.90 -20.47 5.93
C GLU A 118 -12.45 -21.57 4.96
N LYS A 119 -11.73 -21.18 3.91
CA LYS A 119 -11.17 -22.13 2.94
C LYS A 119 -10.06 -22.99 3.56
N LEU A 120 -9.17 -22.39 4.35
CA LEU A 120 -8.10 -23.13 5.05
C LEU A 120 -8.65 -24.12 6.08
N LEU A 121 -9.73 -23.76 6.76
CA LEU A 121 -10.41 -24.63 7.73
C LEU A 121 -11.33 -25.66 7.09
N GLY A 122 -11.61 -25.57 5.79
CA GLY A 122 -12.50 -26.48 5.07
C GLY A 122 -13.97 -26.33 5.47
N ILE A 123 -14.38 -25.16 5.95
CA ILE A 123 -15.75 -24.89 6.44
C ILE A 123 -16.60 -24.06 5.47
N THR A 124 -16.10 -23.79 4.28
CA THR A 124 -16.79 -22.96 3.27
C THR A 124 -18.20 -23.46 2.97
N ASP A 125 -18.38 -24.80 2.84
CA ASP A 125 -19.65 -25.41 2.46
C ASP A 125 -20.66 -25.53 3.63
N VAL A 126 -20.21 -25.31 4.86
CA VAL A 126 -21.07 -25.36 6.06
C VAL A 126 -21.49 -23.98 6.55
N MET A 127 -21.06 -22.93 5.84
CA MET A 127 -21.43 -21.57 6.18
C MET A 127 -22.94 -21.35 5.96
N PRO A 128 -23.67 -20.80 6.96
CA PRO A 128 -25.09 -20.52 6.82
C PRO A 128 -25.35 -19.51 5.70
N GLU A 129 -26.36 -19.76 4.86
CA GLU A 129 -26.79 -18.84 3.79
C GLU A 129 -27.04 -17.43 4.33
N ARG A 130 -27.67 -17.31 5.51
CA ARG A 130 -27.90 -16.04 6.18
C ARG A 130 -26.60 -15.25 6.41
N ALA A 131 -25.50 -15.92 6.78
CA ALA A 131 -24.21 -15.26 6.99
C ALA A 131 -23.66 -14.70 5.68
N THR A 132 -23.80 -15.46 4.59
CA THR A 132 -23.39 -15.03 3.25
C THR A 132 -24.17 -13.81 2.78
N VAL A 133 -25.49 -13.82 2.95
CA VAL A 133 -26.36 -12.68 2.58
C VAL A 133 -26.02 -11.42 3.40
N ILE A 134 -25.84 -11.55 4.72
CA ILE A 134 -25.45 -10.44 5.58
C ILE A 134 -24.09 -9.88 5.17
N ARG A 135 -23.12 -10.73 4.86
CA ARG A 135 -21.79 -10.33 4.37
C ARG A 135 -21.88 -9.47 3.12
N VAL A 136 -22.64 -9.91 2.11
CA VAL A 136 -22.88 -9.15 0.89
C VAL A 136 -23.54 -7.80 1.19
N MET A 137 -24.60 -7.81 2.00
CA MET A 137 -25.29 -6.57 2.40
C MET A 137 -24.33 -5.57 3.05
N MET A 138 -23.49 -6.01 3.97
CA MET A 138 -22.52 -5.15 4.67
C MET A 138 -21.44 -4.63 3.71
N MET A 139 -21.00 -5.45 2.76
CA MET A 139 -20.06 -5.02 1.72
C MET A 139 -20.66 -3.89 0.87
N GLU A 140 -21.91 -4.00 0.45
CA GLU A 140 -22.55 -2.97 -0.36
C GLU A 140 -22.79 -1.67 0.42
N LEU A 141 -23.13 -1.75 1.71
CA LEU A 141 -23.21 -0.58 2.59
C LEU A 141 -21.84 0.10 2.72
N ASN A 142 -20.78 -0.68 2.87
CA ASN A 142 -19.42 -0.17 2.90
C ASN A 142 -18.99 0.44 1.56
N ARG A 143 -19.40 -0.14 0.43
CA ARG A 143 -19.17 0.42 -0.91
C ARG A 143 -19.78 1.81 -1.04
N ILE A 144 -21.03 2.00 -0.59
CA ILE A 144 -21.70 3.31 -0.59
C ILE A 144 -20.89 4.32 0.22
N SER A 145 -20.48 3.95 1.44
CA SER A 145 -19.67 4.81 2.31
C SER A 145 -18.32 5.18 1.67
N SER A 146 -17.63 4.21 1.10
CA SER A 146 -16.34 4.41 0.41
C SER A 146 -16.47 5.37 -0.78
N HIS A 147 -17.50 5.18 -1.59
CA HIS A 147 -17.77 6.06 -2.73
C HIS A 147 -18.12 7.49 -2.31
N MET A 148 -18.86 7.65 -1.21
CA MET A 148 -19.15 8.99 -0.66
C MET A 148 -17.89 9.72 -0.22
N VAL A 149 -16.94 9.02 0.40
CA VAL A 149 -15.64 9.61 0.76
C VAL A 149 -14.88 9.99 -0.50
N ALA A 150 -14.75 9.08 -1.48
CA ALA A 150 -14.03 9.34 -2.71
C ALA A 150 -14.58 10.57 -3.47
N LEU A 151 -15.91 10.69 -3.57
CA LEU A 151 -16.56 11.82 -4.24
C LEU A 151 -16.52 13.12 -3.42
N GLY A 152 -16.43 13.02 -2.10
CA GLY A 152 -16.42 14.19 -1.20
C GLY A 152 -15.02 14.75 -0.94
N THR A 153 -13.96 14.01 -1.23
CA THR A 153 -12.56 14.40 -0.96
C THR A 153 -11.69 14.50 -2.21
N GLY A 154 -12.23 14.12 -3.38
CA GLY A 154 -11.55 14.17 -4.68
C GLY A 154 -11.70 15.50 -5.43
#